data_1f42ab3cd23ff31b59d81b7a711608bc
#
_entry.id   1f42ab3cd23ff31b59d81b7a711608bc
#
_cell.length_a   1.000
_cell.length_b   1.000
_cell.length_c   1.000
_cell.angle_alpha   90.00
_cell.angle_beta   90.00
_cell.angle_gamma   90.00
#
_symmetry.space_group_name_H-M   'P 1'
#
loop_
_entity.id
_entity.type
_entity.pdbx_description
1 polymer ?
#
loop_
_entity_poly.entity_id
_entity_poly.type
_entity_poly.pdbx_seq_one_letter_code
_entity_poly.pdbx_strand_id
1 'polypeptide(L)'
;MSDAALLERMTSDNAGREIRFGAIVFASFFIVFLGWAAFAPLDAGVVAPGVVVVSGSRQTVQHREGGVIAQILVEDGDRVQAGDVLIELSDPEILARKEALLSQVLDLQMQRAQLLAINRGSNSIEAPSEWSTLPEEDRALADATLERHRREAASRSSALRSQRSGSSVLDARIAGYQEEIASLNNQTRLLEDELTGVRSLADRGLMPLTRVRALERAQAELDGRRAELRASIASALEDRAEELRDIEARLAQLTPQLAGARSELERTLMRAPTSGVIVGLQANTVGGVIRPGEPVMDIVPEDQDLIVEAQVRPEDADDLRVGQRSEVRITAFSGRSMPLLDGAVQRISADRFVDERSGAAYFIARIEVSAEELREFEERSGADVRLSPGLPAEIVVPTRKRTALQYLVEPLNQTIWRGFRQN
;
A
#
# COMPACT_ATOMS: atom_id res chain seq x y z
N MET A 1 44.27 -30.01 106.15
CA MET A 1 44.48 -30.74 104.85
C MET A 1 43.25 -30.54 104.05
N SER A 2 43.19 -29.84 103.09
CA SER A 2 43.76 -28.81 102.26
C SER A 2 42.78 -28.68 101.06
N ASP A 3 42.08 -27.53 101.06
CA ASP A 3 41.14 -27.14 99.97
C ASP A 3 41.78 -27.01 98.55
N ALA A 4 43.14 -27.14 98.50
CA ALA A 4 43.88 -27.07 97.24
C ALA A 4 43.67 -28.30 96.32
N ALA A 5 43.32 -29.48 96.88
CA ALA A 5 43.15 -30.71 96.09
C ALA A 5 41.76 -30.84 95.38
N LEU A 6 40.77 -30.02 95.83
CA LEU A 6 39.46 -29.98 95.20
C LEU A 6 39.43 -29.02 94.04
N LEU A 7 40.24 -27.97 94.00
CA LEU A 7 40.32 -27.01 92.88
C LEU A 7 41.11 -27.56 91.68
N GLU A 8 42.04 -28.48 91.88
CA GLU A 8 42.83 -29.10 90.81
C GLU A 8 42.06 -30.18 90.04
N ARG A 9 40.96 -30.72 90.63
CA ARG A 9 40.04 -31.66 89.93
C ARG A 9 38.98 -31.01 89.11
N MET A 10 38.72 -29.73 89.29
CA MET A 10 37.69 -29.00 88.49
C MET A 10 38.27 -28.34 87.19
N THR A 11 39.61 -28.32 87.04
CA THR A 11 40.24 -27.70 85.85
C THR A 11 40.78 -28.69 84.82
N SER A 12 40.56 -30.00 85.00
CA SER A 12 40.88 -30.99 83.96
C SER A 12 39.66 -31.35 83.10
N ASP A 13 38.78 -30.39 82.89
CA ASP A 13 37.72 -30.54 81.92
C ASP A 13 38.29 -30.48 80.51
N ASN A 14 38.04 -31.53 79.77
CA ASN A 14 38.56 -31.76 78.43
C ASN A 14 37.92 -30.78 77.40
N ALA A 15 38.04 -29.47 77.70
CA ALA A 15 37.52 -28.39 76.86
C ALA A 15 37.99 -28.50 75.37
N GLY A 16 39.21 -29.05 75.19
CA GLY A 16 39.74 -29.27 73.86
C GLY A 16 38.99 -30.34 73.03
N ARG A 17 38.36 -31.31 73.69
CA ARG A 17 37.59 -32.38 73.05
C ARG A 17 36.19 -31.92 72.66
N GLU A 18 35.57 -31.13 73.54
CA GLU A 18 34.26 -30.53 73.29
C GLU A 18 34.33 -29.40 72.26
N ILE A 19 35.41 -28.59 72.32
CA ILE A 19 35.67 -27.59 71.29
C ILE A 19 35.90 -28.24 69.87
N ARG A 20 36.66 -29.37 69.82
CA ARG A 20 36.85 -30.13 68.58
C ARG A 20 35.53 -30.75 68.09
N PHE A 21 34.73 -31.32 68.99
CA PHE A 21 33.44 -31.87 68.64
C PHE A 21 32.48 -30.77 68.16
N GLY A 22 32.41 -29.65 68.85
CA GLY A 22 31.67 -28.49 68.46
C GLY A 22 32.12 -27.93 67.10
N ALA A 23 33.46 -27.88 66.89
CA ALA A 23 34.02 -27.44 65.62
C ALA A 23 33.70 -28.41 64.45
N ILE A 24 33.70 -29.73 64.71
CA ILE A 24 33.31 -30.74 63.68
C ILE A 24 31.82 -30.64 63.38
N VAL A 25 30.96 -30.48 64.37
CA VAL A 25 29.52 -30.31 64.20
C VAL A 25 29.25 -29.02 63.41
N PHE A 26 29.91 -27.91 63.75
CA PHE A 26 29.80 -26.63 63.04
C PHE A 26 30.30 -26.73 61.61
N ALA A 27 31.47 -27.34 61.38
CA ALA A 27 32.01 -27.54 60.04
C ALA A 27 31.10 -28.45 59.21
N SER A 28 30.59 -29.54 59.75
CA SER A 28 29.66 -30.44 59.07
C SER A 28 28.35 -29.72 58.70
N PHE A 29 27.80 -28.93 59.63
CA PHE A 29 26.62 -28.13 59.39
C PHE A 29 26.85 -27.14 58.17
N PHE A 30 27.98 -26.43 58.20
CA PHE A 30 28.31 -25.49 57.14
C PHE A 30 28.55 -26.17 55.82
N ILE A 31 29.20 -27.34 55.80
CA ILE A 31 29.42 -28.12 54.56
C ILE A 31 28.07 -28.58 53.97
N VAL A 32 27.17 -29.09 54.82
CA VAL A 32 25.84 -29.53 54.40
C VAL A 32 25.00 -28.34 53.96
N PHE A 33 25.03 -27.24 54.70
CA PHE A 33 24.29 -26.02 54.39
C PHE A 33 24.79 -25.37 53.11
N LEU A 34 26.10 -25.20 52.92
CA LEU A 34 26.69 -24.65 51.70
C LEU A 34 26.50 -25.59 50.51
N GLY A 35 26.60 -26.92 50.74
CA GLY A 35 26.28 -27.91 49.71
C GLY A 35 24.82 -27.81 49.29
N TRP A 36 23.88 -27.74 50.23
CA TRP A 36 22.47 -27.52 49.89
C TRP A 36 22.25 -26.17 49.16
N ALA A 37 22.85 -25.08 49.68
CA ALA A 37 22.75 -23.75 49.08
C ALA A 37 23.34 -23.68 47.66
N ALA A 38 24.32 -24.53 47.35
CA ALA A 38 24.90 -24.60 45.98
C ALA A 38 24.00 -25.30 44.99
N PHE A 39 23.08 -26.17 45.43
CA PHE A 39 22.17 -26.93 44.57
C PHE A 39 20.71 -26.50 44.68
N ALA A 40 20.31 -25.75 45.69
CA ALA A 40 18.94 -25.27 45.85
C ALA A 40 18.65 -24.17 44.83
N PRO A 41 17.79 -24.43 43.79
CA PRO A 41 17.44 -23.43 42.83
C PRO A 41 16.47 -22.41 43.43
N LEU A 42 16.79 -21.15 43.32
CA LEU A 42 15.90 -20.04 43.61
C LEU A 42 15.40 -19.50 42.29
N ASP A 43 14.09 -19.42 42.10
CA ASP A 43 13.48 -18.78 40.96
C ASP A 43 13.65 -17.25 41.09
N ALA A 44 14.42 -16.66 40.20
CA ALA A 44 14.57 -15.24 40.10
C ALA A 44 13.67 -14.74 38.95
N GLY A 45 13.03 -13.62 39.11
CA GLY A 45 12.20 -13.00 38.11
C GLY A 45 12.30 -11.48 38.16
N VAL A 46 12.25 -10.86 37.04
CA VAL A 46 12.10 -9.40 36.93
C VAL A 46 10.62 -9.06 37.12
N VAL A 47 10.36 -8.22 38.09
CA VAL A 47 9.01 -7.71 38.39
C VAL A 47 8.97 -6.24 37.97
N ALA A 48 8.05 -5.90 37.06
CA ALA A 48 7.94 -4.56 36.58
C ALA A 48 6.47 -4.09 36.50
N PRO A 49 6.17 -2.86 36.96
CA PRO A 49 4.85 -2.26 36.78
C PRO A 49 4.61 -1.95 35.30
N GLY A 50 3.38 -2.09 34.85
CA GLY A 50 2.99 -1.84 33.49
C GLY A 50 1.56 -1.36 33.36
N VAL A 51 1.17 -1.05 32.14
CA VAL A 51 -0.17 -0.63 31.77
C VAL A 51 -0.62 -1.41 30.52
N VAL A 52 -1.85 -1.85 30.52
CA VAL A 52 -2.47 -2.47 29.34
C VAL A 52 -2.69 -1.38 28.29
N VAL A 53 -2.17 -1.59 27.08
CA VAL A 53 -2.37 -0.69 25.95
C VAL A 53 -2.80 -1.50 24.72
N VAL A 54 -3.42 -0.85 23.76
CA VAL A 54 -3.74 -1.47 22.46
C VAL A 54 -2.48 -1.56 21.63
N SER A 55 -2.26 -2.69 20.98
CA SER A 55 -1.06 -2.95 20.15
C SER A 55 -0.90 -1.97 18.98
N GLY A 56 -1.98 -1.30 18.56
CA GLY A 56 -2.00 -0.36 17.44
C GLY A 56 -1.89 1.08 17.85
N SER A 57 -1.18 1.81 17.04
CA SER A 57 -1.19 3.27 17.13
C SER A 57 -2.52 3.80 16.58
N ARG A 58 -3.12 4.74 17.29
CA ARG A 58 -4.19 5.59 16.79
C ARG A 58 -3.82 6.10 15.39
N GLN A 59 -4.71 5.91 14.43
CA GLN A 59 -4.51 6.33 13.04
C GLN A 59 -5.20 7.67 12.82
N THR A 60 -4.41 8.72 12.65
CA THR A 60 -4.94 10.05 12.39
C THR A 60 -5.31 10.16 10.92
N VAL A 61 -6.57 10.47 10.64
CA VAL A 61 -7.10 10.76 9.31
C VAL A 61 -6.91 12.25 9.04
N GLN A 62 -6.20 12.55 7.95
CA GLN A 62 -5.92 13.91 7.50
C GLN A 62 -6.04 13.99 5.98
N HIS A 63 -6.40 15.16 5.44
CA HIS A 63 -6.47 15.40 4.01
C HIS A 63 -5.28 16.21 3.52
N ARG A 64 -4.63 15.74 2.43
CA ARG A 64 -3.38 16.35 1.94
C ARG A 64 -3.57 17.75 1.36
N GLU A 65 -4.63 17.93 0.61
CA GLU A 65 -4.90 19.15 -0.15
C GLU A 65 -5.94 20.06 0.54
N GLY A 66 -6.69 19.54 1.54
CA GLY A 66 -7.81 20.22 2.16
C GLY A 66 -9.03 20.28 1.24
N GLY A 67 -10.02 21.10 1.58
CA GLY A 67 -11.23 21.30 0.76
C GLY A 67 -12.44 21.73 1.57
N VAL A 68 -13.55 21.99 0.91
CA VAL A 68 -14.82 22.31 1.53
C VAL A 68 -15.61 21.03 1.81
N ILE A 69 -16.12 20.86 3.01
CA ILE A 69 -16.89 19.68 3.39
C ILE A 69 -18.25 19.72 2.68
N ALA A 70 -18.50 18.74 1.79
CA ALA A 70 -19.78 18.56 1.14
C ALA A 70 -20.75 17.75 2.03
N GLN A 71 -20.24 16.66 2.62
CA GLN A 71 -21.02 15.78 3.48
C GLN A 71 -20.12 15.11 4.52
N ILE A 72 -20.70 14.92 5.72
CA ILE A 72 -20.10 14.12 6.80
C ILE A 72 -20.98 12.88 6.94
N LEU A 73 -20.41 11.69 6.81
CA LEU A 73 -21.12 10.42 6.78
C LEU A 73 -21.02 9.65 8.09
N VAL A 74 -20.27 10.18 9.06
CA VAL A 74 -19.91 9.50 10.30
C VAL A 74 -19.96 10.46 11.48
N GLU A 75 -20.15 9.90 12.68
CA GLU A 75 -20.17 10.64 13.95
C GLU A 75 -19.05 10.14 14.89
N ASP A 76 -18.75 10.93 15.92
CA ASP A 76 -17.78 10.53 16.96
C ASP A 76 -18.30 9.32 17.75
N GLY A 77 -17.50 8.25 17.80
CA GLY A 77 -17.88 6.97 18.40
C GLY A 77 -18.41 5.92 17.42
N ASP A 78 -18.58 6.25 16.13
CA ASP A 78 -19.00 5.30 15.11
C ASP A 78 -17.95 4.25 14.81
N ARG A 79 -18.40 3.04 14.47
CA ARG A 79 -17.56 1.96 13.97
C ARG A 79 -17.49 1.98 12.46
N VAL A 80 -16.26 1.95 11.94
CA VAL A 80 -15.99 1.98 10.50
C VAL A 80 -15.10 0.82 10.08
N GLN A 81 -15.25 0.40 8.84
CA GLN A 81 -14.37 -0.57 8.20
C GLN A 81 -13.33 0.15 7.33
N ALA A 82 -12.18 -0.51 7.13
CA ALA A 82 -11.17 0.00 6.21
C ALA A 82 -11.76 0.22 4.81
N GLY A 83 -11.61 1.44 4.27
CA GLY A 83 -12.15 1.85 2.98
C GLY A 83 -13.50 2.57 3.03
N ASP A 84 -14.21 2.56 4.17
CA ASP A 84 -15.47 3.30 4.32
C ASP A 84 -15.25 4.80 4.09
N VAL A 85 -16.22 5.45 3.43
CA VAL A 85 -16.18 6.90 3.22
C VAL A 85 -16.61 7.60 4.50
N LEU A 86 -15.74 8.46 5.01
CA LEU A 86 -15.96 9.21 6.26
C LEU A 86 -16.53 10.61 5.98
N ILE A 87 -15.86 11.31 5.08
CA ILE A 87 -16.21 12.68 4.70
C ILE A 87 -16.05 12.82 3.19
N GLU A 88 -16.98 13.50 2.58
CA GLU A 88 -16.92 13.92 1.18
C GLU A 88 -16.58 15.40 1.10
N LEU A 89 -15.54 15.73 0.34
CA LEU A 89 -15.15 17.11 0.05
C LEU A 89 -15.72 17.52 -1.29
N SER A 90 -16.21 18.74 -1.38
CA SER A 90 -16.67 19.34 -2.63
C SER A 90 -15.52 20.02 -3.34
N ASP A 91 -15.23 19.57 -4.55
CA ASP A 91 -14.34 20.27 -5.46
C ASP A 91 -14.91 20.29 -6.89
N PRO A 92 -15.81 21.29 -7.16
CA PRO A 92 -16.43 21.43 -8.47
C PRO A 92 -15.43 21.65 -9.61
N GLU A 93 -14.26 22.23 -9.30
CA GLU A 93 -13.23 22.49 -10.33
C GLU A 93 -12.57 21.20 -10.79
N ILE A 94 -12.23 20.29 -9.86
CA ILE A 94 -11.69 18.97 -10.20
C ILE A 94 -12.69 18.16 -11.01
N LEU A 95 -13.97 18.17 -10.60
CA LEU A 95 -15.03 17.46 -11.32
C LEU A 95 -15.17 17.99 -12.75
N ALA A 96 -15.27 19.31 -12.92
CA ALA A 96 -15.36 19.94 -14.25
C ALA A 96 -14.12 19.64 -15.11
N ARG A 97 -12.92 19.65 -14.52
CA ARG A 97 -11.68 19.28 -15.22
C ARG A 97 -11.69 17.82 -15.67
N LYS A 98 -12.12 16.89 -14.80
CA LYS A 98 -12.26 15.45 -15.13
C LYS A 98 -13.21 15.27 -16.31
N GLU A 99 -14.39 15.89 -16.26
CA GLU A 99 -15.39 15.80 -17.33
C GLU A 99 -14.89 16.38 -18.65
N ALA A 100 -14.23 17.52 -18.62
CA ALA A 100 -13.65 18.14 -19.82
C ALA A 100 -12.57 17.25 -20.46
N LEU A 101 -11.65 16.71 -19.66
CA LEU A 101 -10.61 15.79 -20.13
C LEU A 101 -11.21 14.48 -20.67
N LEU A 102 -12.20 13.92 -19.96
CA LEU A 102 -12.91 12.72 -20.41
C LEU A 102 -13.58 12.95 -21.76
N SER A 103 -14.30 14.06 -21.93
CA SER A 103 -14.94 14.40 -23.20
C SER A 103 -13.92 14.47 -24.34
N GLN A 104 -12.78 15.11 -24.13
CA GLN A 104 -11.71 15.21 -25.13
C GLN A 104 -11.11 13.85 -25.48
N VAL A 105 -10.85 13.00 -24.49
CA VAL A 105 -10.31 11.64 -24.71
C VAL A 105 -11.31 10.80 -25.49
N LEU A 106 -12.60 10.82 -25.12
CA LEU A 106 -13.65 10.07 -25.82
C LEU A 106 -13.78 10.50 -27.27
N ASP A 107 -13.74 11.82 -27.57
CA ASP A 107 -13.78 12.36 -28.92
C ASP A 107 -12.59 11.88 -29.76
N LEU A 108 -11.37 11.96 -29.23
CA LEU A 108 -10.18 11.51 -29.93
C LEU A 108 -10.18 9.99 -30.17
N GLN A 109 -10.67 9.21 -29.17
CA GLN A 109 -10.82 7.75 -29.33
C GLN A 109 -11.81 7.41 -30.45
N MET A 110 -12.92 8.14 -30.56
CA MET A 110 -13.87 7.99 -31.66
C MET A 110 -13.27 8.36 -32.98
N GLN A 111 -12.54 9.49 -33.08
CA GLN A 111 -11.84 9.89 -34.32
C GLN A 111 -10.83 8.81 -34.72
N ARG A 112 -10.02 8.29 -33.79
CA ARG A 112 -9.10 7.19 -34.05
C ARG A 112 -9.82 5.94 -34.56
N ALA A 113 -10.89 5.52 -33.89
CA ALA A 113 -11.67 4.35 -34.29
C ALA A 113 -12.27 4.51 -35.69
N GLN A 114 -12.75 5.71 -36.03
CA GLN A 114 -13.30 6.03 -37.34
C GLN A 114 -12.22 5.97 -38.43
N LEU A 115 -11.05 6.57 -38.21
CA LEU A 115 -9.93 6.50 -39.18
C LEU A 115 -9.45 5.06 -39.38
N LEU A 116 -9.36 4.26 -38.31
CA LEU A 116 -9.01 2.85 -38.41
C LEU A 116 -10.08 2.02 -39.16
N ALA A 117 -11.37 2.31 -38.96
CA ALA A 117 -12.46 1.65 -39.66
C ALA A 117 -12.39 1.94 -41.19
N ILE A 118 -12.18 3.20 -41.53
CA ILE A 118 -11.99 3.62 -42.95
C ILE A 118 -10.78 2.89 -43.55
N ASN A 119 -9.66 2.79 -42.88
CA ASN A 119 -8.48 2.05 -43.37
C ASN A 119 -8.76 0.56 -43.61
N ARG A 120 -9.75 -0.02 -42.93
CA ARG A 120 -10.22 -1.41 -43.13
C ARG A 120 -11.33 -1.50 -44.21
N GLY A 121 -11.70 -0.40 -44.82
CA GLY A 121 -12.80 -0.35 -45.78
C GLY A 121 -14.19 -0.43 -45.14
N SER A 122 -14.31 -0.17 -43.86
CA SER A 122 -15.58 -0.15 -43.12
C SER A 122 -16.02 1.29 -42.85
N ASN A 123 -17.30 1.57 -43.07
CA ASN A 123 -17.93 2.85 -42.71
C ASN A 123 -18.79 2.74 -41.44
N SER A 124 -18.67 1.65 -40.67
CA SER A 124 -19.42 1.48 -39.44
C SER A 124 -18.83 2.34 -38.31
N ILE A 125 -19.70 3.04 -37.60
CA ILE A 125 -19.34 3.80 -36.39
C ILE A 125 -19.69 2.95 -35.21
N GLU A 126 -18.67 2.29 -34.68
CA GLU A 126 -18.76 1.43 -33.50
C GLU A 126 -18.02 2.08 -32.36
N ALA A 127 -18.49 1.80 -31.14
CA ALA A 127 -17.79 2.23 -29.93
C ALA A 127 -16.38 1.57 -29.84
N PRO A 128 -15.35 2.32 -29.50
CA PRO A 128 -14.03 1.75 -29.21
C PRO A 128 -14.14 0.64 -28.16
N SER A 129 -13.41 -0.45 -28.34
CA SER A 129 -13.42 -1.59 -27.40
C SER A 129 -13.02 -1.18 -25.97
N GLU A 130 -12.23 -0.14 -25.84
CA GLU A 130 -11.76 0.44 -24.55
C GLU A 130 -12.91 0.99 -23.70
N TRP A 131 -14.05 1.35 -24.32
CA TRP A 131 -15.21 1.89 -23.60
C TRP A 131 -15.96 0.85 -22.78
N SER A 132 -15.76 -0.44 -23.05
CA SER A 132 -16.36 -1.52 -22.26
C SER A 132 -15.83 -1.56 -20.82
N THR A 133 -14.65 -1.01 -20.57
CA THR A 133 -13.98 -0.97 -19.26
C THR A 133 -14.18 0.36 -18.51
N LEU A 134 -14.97 1.29 -19.09
CA LEU A 134 -15.23 2.58 -18.43
C LEU A 134 -16.08 2.38 -17.16
N PRO A 135 -15.83 3.19 -16.10
CA PRO A 135 -16.72 3.30 -14.95
C PRO A 135 -18.15 3.63 -15.36
N GLU A 136 -19.13 3.20 -14.59
CA GLU A 136 -20.54 3.38 -14.95
C GLU A 136 -20.93 4.86 -15.06
N GLU A 137 -20.37 5.71 -14.23
CA GLU A 137 -20.55 7.17 -14.26
C GLU A 137 -20.05 7.82 -15.56
N ASP A 138 -19.01 7.27 -16.18
CA ASP A 138 -18.41 7.80 -17.41
C ASP A 138 -19.10 7.24 -18.67
N ARG A 139 -19.88 6.15 -18.57
CA ARG A 139 -20.56 5.51 -19.70
C ARG A 139 -21.60 6.39 -20.34
N ALA A 140 -22.36 7.14 -19.54
CA ALA A 140 -23.36 8.05 -20.07
C ALA A 140 -22.76 9.10 -21.02
N LEU A 141 -21.59 9.63 -20.69
CA LEU A 141 -20.86 10.58 -21.56
C LEU A 141 -20.29 9.89 -22.81
N ALA A 142 -19.80 8.65 -22.67
CA ALA A 142 -19.33 7.85 -23.79
C ALA A 142 -20.47 7.56 -24.78
N ASP A 143 -21.64 7.13 -24.30
CA ASP A 143 -22.82 6.88 -25.13
C ASP A 143 -23.31 8.16 -25.81
N ALA A 144 -23.35 9.28 -25.10
CA ALA A 144 -23.70 10.57 -25.70
C ALA A 144 -22.72 10.99 -26.78
N THR A 145 -21.43 10.72 -26.62
CA THR A 145 -20.38 10.99 -27.61
C THR A 145 -20.57 10.09 -28.84
N LEU A 146 -20.82 8.80 -28.66
CA LEU A 146 -21.12 7.87 -29.76
C LEU A 146 -22.34 8.31 -30.55
N GLU A 147 -23.43 8.66 -29.89
CA GLU A 147 -24.66 9.11 -30.55
C GLU A 147 -24.48 10.47 -31.25
N ARG A 148 -23.63 11.35 -30.77
CA ARG A 148 -23.26 12.57 -31.45
C ARG A 148 -22.53 12.25 -32.79
N HIS A 149 -21.49 11.42 -32.75
CA HIS A 149 -20.75 11.01 -33.94
C HIS A 149 -21.63 10.26 -34.94
N ARG A 150 -22.54 9.38 -34.49
CA ARG A 150 -23.53 8.72 -35.36
C ARG A 150 -24.44 9.69 -36.04
N ARG A 151 -24.99 10.69 -35.30
CA ARG A 151 -25.84 11.75 -35.91
C ARG A 151 -25.08 12.61 -36.89
N GLU A 152 -23.83 12.98 -36.59
CA GLU A 152 -22.98 13.70 -37.51
C GLU A 152 -22.72 12.91 -38.80
N ALA A 153 -22.41 11.63 -38.70
CA ALA A 153 -22.21 10.75 -39.82
C ALA A 153 -23.50 10.58 -40.62
N ALA A 154 -24.65 10.42 -39.99
CA ALA A 154 -25.96 10.35 -40.63
C ALA A 154 -26.30 11.67 -41.36
N SER A 155 -26.04 12.82 -40.75
CA SER A 155 -26.23 14.13 -41.35
C SER A 155 -25.31 14.36 -42.58
N ARG A 156 -24.03 13.98 -42.44
CA ARG A 156 -23.09 13.98 -43.59
C ARG A 156 -23.56 13.05 -44.68
N SER A 157 -24.02 11.83 -44.40
CA SER A 157 -24.52 10.88 -45.40
C SER A 157 -25.79 11.34 -46.07
N SER A 158 -26.67 12.11 -45.40
CA SER A 158 -27.86 12.73 -46.00
C SER A 158 -27.50 13.94 -46.84
N ALA A 159 -26.57 14.78 -46.39
CA ALA A 159 -26.04 15.90 -47.17
C ALA A 159 -25.26 15.42 -48.40
N LEU A 160 -24.61 14.26 -48.32
CA LEU A 160 -23.89 13.59 -49.42
C LEU A 160 -24.83 13.02 -50.50
N ARG A 161 -26.05 12.63 -50.16
CA ARG A 161 -27.08 12.24 -51.15
C ARG A 161 -27.62 13.44 -51.90
N SER A 162 -27.56 14.64 -51.35
CA SER A 162 -27.99 15.88 -51.99
C SER A 162 -26.84 16.65 -52.67
N GLN A 163 -25.61 16.41 -52.29
CA GLN A 163 -24.42 17.01 -52.89
C GLN A 163 -23.27 15.99 -52.79
N ARG A 164 -22.73 15.55 -53.94
CA ARG A 164 -21.59 14.61 -54.04
C ARG A 164 -20.31 15.10 -53.34
N SER A 165 -20.35 15.40 -52.07
CA SER A 165 -19.17 15.89 -51.35
C SER A 165 -19.21 15.54 -49.88
N GLY A 166 -18.42 14.56 -49.46
CA GLY A 166 -18.01 14.51 -48.10
C GLY A 166 -17.96 13.22 -47.32
N SER A 167 -17.87 12.01 -47.83
CA SER A 167 -16.97 11.07 -47.21
C SER A 167 -15.59 11.70 -47.28
N SER A 168 -14.76 11.64 -46.34
CA SER A 168 -13.59 12.51 -46.28
C SER A 168 -13.15 12.90 -47.71
N VAL A 169 -13.01 14.18 -48.00
CA VAL A 169 -12.60 14.68 -49.33
C VAL A 169 -11.45 13.83 -49.90
N LEU A 170 -10.69 13.24 -49.01
CA LEU A 170 -9.61 12.32 -49.26
C LEU A 170 -10.07 10.97 -49.83
N ASP A 171 -11.10 10.33 -49.24
CA ASP A 171 -11.59 9.01 -49.72
C ASP A 171 -12.23 9.13 -51.09
N ALA A 172 -13.01 10.20 -51.32
CA ALA A 172 -13.58 10.51 -52.64
C ALA A 172 -12.48 10.79 -53.68
N ARG A 173 -11.41 11.48 -53.28
CA ARG A 173 -10.26 11.77 -54.12
C ARG A 173 -9.48 10.49 -54.45
N ILE A 174 -9.21 9.64 -53.46
CA ILE A 174 -8.54 8.33 -53.67
C ILE A 174 -9.37 7.45 -54.61
N ALA A 175 -10.69 7.34 -54.38
CA ALA A 175 -11.59 6.58 -55.25
C ALA A 175 -11.60 7.13 -56.71
N GLY A 176 -11.66 8.44 -56.85
CA GLY A 176 -11.56 9.08 -58.18
C GLY A 176 -10.23 8.76 -58.89
N TYR A 177 -9.11 8.82 -58.17
CA TYR A 177 -7.80 8.45 -58.72
C TYR A 177 -7.75 6.96 -59.13
N GLN A 178 -8.36 6.07 -58.32
CA GLN A 178 -8.42 4.63 -58.63
C GLN A 178 -9.26 4.36 -59.88
N GLU A 179 -10.41 5.02 -60.05
CA GLU A 179 -11.23 4.94 -61.29
C GLU A 179 -10.47 5.44 -62.53
N GLU A 180 -9.77 6.59 -62.39
CA GLU A 180 -8.95 7.14 -63.50
C GLU A 180 -7.80 6.17 -63.80
N ILE A 181 -7.11 5.57 -62.83
CA ILE A 181 -6.09 4.54 -63.06
C ILE A 181 -6.68 3.31 -63.76
N ALA A 182 -7.90 2.86 -63.40
CA ALA A 182 -8.59 1.77 -64.12
C ALA A 182 -8.88 2.09 -65.55
N SER A 183 -9.32 3.34 -65.86
CA SER A 183 -9.51 3.81 -67.23
C SER A 183 -8.20 3.84 -68.02
N LEU A 184 -7.11 4.38 -67.43
CA LEU A 184 -5.79 4.41 -68.03
C LEU A 184 -5.24 2.99 -68.31
N ASN A 185 -5.45 2.05 -67.41
CA ASN A 185 -5.06 0.65 -67.63
C ASN A 185 -5.77 0.03 -68.84
N ASN A 186 -7.06 0.32 -69.03
CA ASN A 186 -7.78 -0.12 -70.26
C ASN A 186 -7.21 0.50 -71.50
N GLN A 187 -6.91 1.82 -71.49
CA GLN A 187 -6.29 2.50 -72.61
C GLN A 187 -4.90 1.95 -72.94
N THR A 188 -4.08 1.71 -71.94
CA THR A 188 -2.74 1.11 -72.09
C THR A 188 -2.83 -0.27 -72.72
N ARG A 189 -3.77 -1.12 -72.31
CA ARG A 189 -3.97 -2.45 -72.91
C ARG A 189 -4.36 -2.35 -74.43
N LEU A 190 -5.30 -1.48 -74.78
CA LEU A 190 -5.69 -1.28 -76.22
C LEU A 190 -4.51 -0.79 -77.03
N LEU A 191 -3.68 0.10 -76.45
CA LEU A 191 -2.52 0.65 -77.11
C LEU A 191 -1.41 -0.40 -77.29
N GLU A 192 -1.23 -1.30 -76.27
CA GLU A 192 -0.30 -2.43 -76.37
C GLU A 192 -0.69 -3.42 -77.46
N ASP A 193 -1.99 -3.72 -77.57
CA ASP A 193 -2.52 -4.56 -78.67
C ASP A 193 -2.24 -3.94 -80.03
N GLU A 194 -2.52 -2.60 -80.23
CA GLU A 194 -2.19 -1.87 -81.45
C GLU A 194 -0.68 -1.87 -81.72
N LEU A 195 0.12 -1.57 -80.73
CA LEU A 195 1.58 -1.51 -80.83
C LEU A 195 2.16 -2.86 -81.28
N THR A 196 1.66 -3.97 -80.68
CA THR A 196 2.10 -5.33 -81.04
C THR A 196 1.80 -5.63 -82.54
N GLY A 197 0.60 -5.29 -82.99
CA GLY A 197 0.21 -5.41 -84.43
C GLY A 197 1.06 -4.56 -85.35
N VAL A 198 1.23 -3.28 -85.01
CA VAL A 198 2.00 -2.31 -85.83
C VAL A 198 3.49 -2.68 -85.84
N ARG A 199 4.06 -3.13 -84.74
CA ARG A 199 5.47 -3.57 -84.61
C ARG A 199 5.69 -4.77 -85.55
N SER A 200 4.82 -5.76 -85.56
CA SER A 200 4.93 -6.93 -86.47
C SER A 200 4.87 -6.57 -87.95
N LEU A 201 4.11 -5.52 -88.29
CA LEU A 201 4.05 -4.99 -89.67
C LEU A 201 5.31 -4.18 -90.04
N ALA A 202 5.84 -3.42 -89.10
CA ALA A 202 7.06 -2.63 -89.33
C ALA A 202 8.28 -3.53 -89.51
N ASP A 203 8.39 -4.63 -88.71
CA ASP A 203 9.45 -5.64 -88.88
C ASP A 203 9.46 -6.34 -90.26
N ARG A 204 8.30 -6.40 -90.86
CA ARG A 204 8.13 -6.89 -92.23
C ARG A 204 8.28 -5.78 -93.34
N GLY A 205 8.63 -4.56 -92.91
CA GLY A 205 8.79 -3.41 -93.83
C GLY A 205 7.50 -2.84 -94.41
N LEU A 206 6.33 -3.23 -93.85
CA LEU A 206 5.01 -2.82 -94.33
C LEU A 206 4.46 -1.56 -93.64
N MET A 207 5.15 -1.09 -92.52
CA MET A 207 4.78 0.10 -91.74
C MET A 207 6.01 0.94 -91.40
N PRO A 208 5.92 2.29 -91.43
CA PRO A 208 7.03 3.15 -91.04
C PRO A 208 7.33 3.06 -89.56
N LEU A 209 8.63 2.98 -89.14
CA LEU A 209 9.09 2.99 -87.73
C LEU A 209 8.65 4.22 -86.95
N THR A 210 8.36 5.34 -87.63
CA THR A 210 7.81 6.56 -87.02
C THR A 210 6.48 6.30 -86.33
N ARG A 211 5.64 5.40 -86.85
CA ARG A 211 4.36 5.02 -86.25
C ARG A 211 4.54 4.23 -85.02
N VAL A 212 5.48 3.26 -85.02
CA VAL A 212 5.84 2.49 -83.82
C VAL A 212 6.28 3.44 -82.68
N ARG A 213 7.22 4.35 -83.03
CA ARG A 213 7.73 5.33 -82.04
C ARG A 213 6.65 6.31 -81.54
N ALA A 214 5.63 6.62 -82.37
CA ALA A 214 4.49 7.46 -81.96
C ALA A 214 3.63 6.74 -80.88
N LEU A 215 3.36 5.44 -81.07
CA LEU A 215 2.62 4.61 -80.10
C LEU A 215 3.41 4.37 -78.88
N GLU A 216 4.72 4.12 -78.95
CA GLU A 216 5.61 4.00 -77.80
C GLU A 216 5.65 5.27 -76.91
N ARG A 217 5.63 6.48 -77.58
CA ARG A 217 5.53 7.75 -76.84
C ARG A 217 4.16 7.89 -76.13
N ALA A 218 3.07 7.54 -76.81
CA ALA A 218 1.73 7.56 -76.26
C ALA A 218 1.59 6.61 -75.05
N GLN A 219 2.21 5.41 -75.16
CA GLN A 219 2.27 4.49 -74.06
C GLN A 219 3.03 5.07 -72.87
N ALA A 220 4.23 5.66 -73.07
CA ALA A 220 5.03 6.28 -72.01
C ALA A 220 4.28 7.47 -71.36
N GLU A 221 3.47 8.21 -72.08
CA GLU A 221 2.63 9.29 -71.55
C GLU A 221 1.52 8.77 -70.64
N LEU A 222 0.82 7.67 -71.03
CA LEU A 222 -0.17 7.00 -70.17
C LEU A 222 0.47 6.42 -68.92
N ASP A 223 1.64 5.83 -69.03
CA ASP A 223 2.40 5.30 -67.87
C ASP A 223 2.84 6.43 -66.95
N GLY A 224 3.31 7.57 -67.48
CA GLY A 224 3.62 8.75 -66.66
C GLY A 224 2.40 9.27 -65.90
N ARG A 225 1.26 9.39 -66.54
CA ARG A 225 0.00 9.84 -65.93
C ARG A 225 -0.44 8.89 -64.79
N ARG A 226 -0.32 7.57 -65.00
CA ARG A 226 -0.63 6.55 -64.03
C ARG A 226 0.30 6.61 -62.82
N ALA A 227 1.58 6.91 -63.04
CA ALA A 227 2.56 7.10 -61.97
C ALA A 227 2.22 8.35 -61.13
N GLU A 228 1.82 9.46 -61.71
CA GLU A 228 1.38 10.67 -61.01
C GLU A 228 0.16 10.42 -60.12
N LEU A 229 -0.85 9.69 -60.63
CA LEU A 229 -2.03 9.33 -59.82
C LEU A 229 -1.69 8.42 -58.65
N ARG A 230 -0.80 7.45 -58.87
CA ARG A 230 -0.32 6.59 -57.78
C ARG A 230 0.44 7.39 -56.71
N ALA A 231 1.27 8.35 -57.12
CA ALA A 231 1.96 9.24 -56.21
C ALA A 231 0.96 10.10 -55.40
N SER A 232 -0.11 10.60 -56.08
CA SER A 232 -1.17 11.36 -55.40
C SER A 232 -1.96 10.53 -54.39
N ILE A 233 -2.23 9.24 -54.69
CA ILE A 233 -2.83 8.31 -53.70
C ILE A 233 -1.89 8.07 -52.55
N ALA A 234 -0.60 7.84 -52.78
CA ALA A 234 0.38 7.62 -51.76
C ALA A 234 0.47 8.82 -50.79
N SER A 235 0.52 10.05 -51.34
CA SER A 235 0.50 11.27 -50.54
C SER A 235 -0.76 11.39 -49.66
N ALA A 236 -1.94 11.08 -50.25
CA ALA A 236 -3.20 11.12 -49.51
C ALA A 236 -3.26 10.08 -48.37
N LEU A 237 -2.64 8.91 -48.54
CA LEU A 237 -2.53 7.90 -47.49
C LEU A 237 -1.54 8.32 -46.43
N GLU A 238 -0.47 9.03 -46.81
CA GLU A 238 0.51 9.56 -45.84
C GLU A 238 -0.10 10.66 -44.97
N ASP A 239 -0.87 11.58 -45.56
CA ASP A 239 -1.62 12.61 -44.81
C ASP A 239 -2.55 11.99 -43.78
N ARG A 240 -3.23 10.88 -44.12
CA ARG A 240 -4.09 10.13 -43.17
C ARG A 240 -3.30 9.47 -42.07
N ALA A 241 -2.13 8.92 -42.37
CA ALA A 241 -1.27 8.31 -41.37
C ALA A 241 -0.69 9.37 -40.41
N GLU A 242 -0.46 10.58 -40.90
CA GLU A 242 -0.05 11.72 -40.08
C GLU A 242 -1.19 12.16 -39.12
N GLU A 243 -2.42 12.28 -39.61
CA GLU A 243 -3.60 12.58 -38.81
C GLU A 243 -3.78 11.55 -37.69
N LEU A 244 -3.61 10.25 -38.01
CA LEU A 244 -3.68 9.19 -37.00
C LEU A 244 -2.59 9.34 -35.93
N ARG A 245 -1.36 9.63 -36.34
CA ARG A 245 -0.24 9.87 -35.43
C ARG A 245 -0.50 11.08 -34.51
N ASP A 246 -1.05 12.15 -35.03
CA ASP A 246 -1.43 13.33 -34.26
C ASP A 246 -2.48 13.01 -33.17
N ILE A 247 -3.52 12.24 -33.56
CA ILE A 247 -4.55 11.79 -32.62
C ILE A 247 -3.93 10.92 -31.53
N GLU A 248 -3.07 9.97 -31.90
CA GLU A 248 -2.38 9.11 -30.95
C GLU A 248 -1.47 9.90 -29.98
N ALA A 249 -0.76 10.89 -30.49
CA ALA A 249 0.07 11.77 -29.66
C ALA A 249 -0.76 12.58 -28.65
N ARG A 250 -1.92 13.11 -29.08
CA ARG A 250 -2.84 13.83 -28.18
C ARG A 250 -3.46 12.89 -27.14
N LEU A 251 -3.85 11.67 -27.53
CA LEU A 251 -4.34 10.65 -26.60
C LEU A 251 -3.27 10.29 -25.57
N ALA A 252 -2.01 10.10 -26.00
CA ALA A 252 -0.89 9.83 -25.10
C ALA A 252 -0.66 10.96 -24.10
N GLN A 253 -0.95 12.21 -24.46
CA GLN A 253 -0.85 13.36 -23.58
C GLN A 253 -2.04 13.49 -22.63
N LEU A 254 -3.28 13.30 -23.10
CA LEU A 254 -4.50 13.56 -22.32
C LEU A 254 -4.87 12.41 -21.40
N THR A 255 -4.59 11.17 -21.77
CA THR A 255 -4.92 9.99 -20.94
C THR A 255 -4.30 10.04 -19.55
N PRO A 256 -3.00 10.36 -19.37
CA PRO A 256 -2.41 10.55 -18.05
C PRO A 256 -3.01 11.73 -17.27
N GLN A 257 -3.38 12.81 -17.94
CA GLN A 257 -4.02 13.96 -17.31
C GLN A 257 -5.41 13.60 -16.77
N LEU A 258 -6.19 12.83 -17.53
CA LEU A 258 -7.48 12.30 -17.10
C LEU A 258 -7.31 11.37 -15.89
N ALA A 259 -6.31 10.48 -15.92
CA ALA A 259 -5.99 9.60 -14.78
C ALA A 259 -5.62 10.40 -13.53
N GLY A 260 -4.85 11.48 -13.69
CA GLY A 260 -4.53 12.42 -12.62
C GLY A 260 -5.79 13.07 -12.04
N ALA A 261 -6.65 13.63 -12.88
CA ALA A 261 -7.90 14.28 -12.45
C ALA A 261 -8.86 13.28 -11.74
N ARG A 262 -8.92 12.02 -12.22
CA ARG A 262 -9.68 10.95 -11.52
C ARG A 262 -9.12 10.66 -10.14
N SER A 263 -7.80 10.53 -10.04
CA SER A 263 -7.14 10.31 -8.74
C SER A 263 -7.32 11.49 -7.79
N GLU A 264 -7.32 12.73 -8.29
CA GLU A 264 -7.65 13.91 -7.50
C GLU A 264 -9.09 13.87 -6.99
N LEU A 265 -10.04 13.49 -7.85
CA LEU A 265 -11.45 13.33 -7.45
C LEU A 265 -11.65 12.19 -6.45
N GLU A 266 -10.96 11.06 -6.61
CA GLU A 266 -11.00 9.97 -5.62
C GLU A 266 -10.50 10.41 -4.23
N ARG A 267 -9.52 11.29 -4.19
CA ARG A 267 -9.01 11.83 -2.91
C ARG A 267 -9.98 12.78 -2.22
N THR A 268 -10.96 13.36 -2.92
CA THR A 268 -12.01 14.15 -2.24
C THR A 268 -12.89 13.30 -1.32
N LEU A 269 -12.91 11.98 -1.52
CA LEU A 269 -13.53 11.02 -0.62
C LEU A 269 -12.53 10.60 0.45
N MET A 270 -12.66 11.16 1.64
CA MET A 270 -11.82 10.75 2.79
C MET A 270 -12.30 9.39 3.28
N ARG A 271 -11.41 8.39 3.19
CA ARG A 271 -11.72 7.01 3.57
C ARG A 271 -10.98 6.58 4.82
N ALA A 272 -11.55 5.63 5.56
CA ALA A 272 -10.93 5.02 6.72
C ALA A 272 -9.69 4.20 6.30
N PRO A 273 -8.49 4.48 6.83
CA PRO A 273 -7.29 3.71 6.54
C PRO A 273 -7.29 2.32 7.21
N THR A 274 -8.07 2.15 8.28
CA THR A 274 -8.21 0.91 9.04
C THR A 274 -9.61 0.81 9.63
N SER A 275 -10.02 -0.42 9.98
CA SER A 275 -11.25 -0.65 10.75
C SER A 275 -11.05 -0.25 12.21
N GLY A 276 -12.06 0.35 12.83
CA GLY A 276 -11.98 0.80 14.22
C GLY A 276 -13.09 1.76 14.59
N VAL A 277 -12.91 2.43 15.73
CA VAL A 277 -13.85 3.45 16.25
C VAL A 277 -13.29 4.84 16.02
N ILE A 278 -14.13 5.74 15.53
CA ILE A 278 -13.82 7.16 15.33
C ILE A 278 -13.74 7.86 16.67
N VAL A 279 -12.69 8.66 16.87
CA VAL A 279 -12.48 9.45 18.08
C VAL A 279 -11.98 10.84 17.72
N GLY A 280 -12.57 11.85 18.33
CA GLY A 280 -12.11 13.22 18.20
C GLY A 280 -12.38 13.84 16.83
N LEU A 281 -13.57 13.63 16.27
CA LEU A 281 -14.02 14.27 15.02
C LEU A 281 -14.04 15.80 15.17
N GLN A 282 -13.14 16.48 14.49
CA GLN A 282 -12.99 17.94 14.52
C GLN A 282 -13.86 18.63 13.47
N ALA A 283 -14.17 17.94 12.38
CA ALA A 283 -14.98 18.44 11.27
C ALA A 283 -16.47 18.22 11.54
N ASN A 284 -17.15 19.21 12.14
CA ASN A 284 -18.53 19.07 12.60
C ASN A 284 -19.56 19.85 11.77
N THR A 285 -19.16 20.52 10.69
CA THR A 285 -20.05 21.42 9.96
C THR A 285 -19.93 21.23 8.46
N VAL A 286 -21.02 20.90 7.80
CA VAL A 286 -21.12 20.91 6.32
C VAL A 286 -20.88 22.34 5.83
N GLY A 287 -20.06 22.52 4.79
CA GLY A 287 -19.60 23.81 4.30
C GLY A 287 -18.36 24.33 5.04
N GLY A 288 -17.88 23.64 6.09
CA GLY A 288 -16.61 23.94 6.73
C GLY A 288 -15.41 23.68 5.78
N VAL A 289 -14.28 24.30 6.09
CA VAL A 289 -13.04 24.17 5.28
C VAL A 289 -12.00 23.42 6.09
N ILE A 290 -11.51 22.32 5.54
CA ILE A 290 -10.36 21.57 6.06
C ILE A 290 -9.10 22.14 5.40
N ARG A 291 -8.08 22.43 6.21
CA ARG A 291 -6.77 22.89 5.69
C ARG A 291 -5.90 21.73 5.24
N PRO A 292 -4.97 21.96 4.33
CA PRO A 292 -3.99 20.94 3.94
C PRO A 292 -3.20 20.38 5.14
N GLY A 293 -3.24 19.04 5.30
CA GLY A 293 -2.56 18.35 6.40
C GLY A 293 -3.22 18.50 7.78
N GLU A 294 -4.40 19.12 7.88
CA GLU A 294 -5.13 19.25 9.14
C GLU A 294 -5.68 17.89 9.57
N PRO A 295 -5.43 17.46 10.83
CA PRO A 295 -6.03 16.25 11.37
C PRO A 295 -7.55 16.46 11.52
N VAL A 296 -8.33 15.55 10.99
CA VAL A 296 -9.79 15.62 10.96
C VAL A 296 -10.42 14.73 12.02
N MET A 297 -9.88 13.54 12.21
CA MET A 297 -10.30 12.56 13.22
C MET A 297 -9.21 11.53 13.43
N ASP A 298 -9.33 10.78 14.50
CA ASP A 298 -8.51 9.60 14.77
C ASP A 298 -9.37 8.33 14.67
N ILE A 299 -8.80 7.25 14.16
CA ILE A 299 -9.41 5.92 14.20
C ILE A 299 -8.61 5.06 15.16
N VAL A 300 -9.29 4.50 16.16
CA VAL A 300 -8.73 3.54 17.11
C VAL A 300 -9.15 2.15 16.68
N PRO A 301 -8.21 1.29 16.23
CA PRO A 301 -8.54 -0.07 15.83
C PRO A 301 -9.08 -0.89 17.01
N GLU A 302 -10.16 -1.65 16.80
CA GLU A 302 -10.76 -2.51 17.84
C GLU A 302 -10.17 -3.93 17.87
N ASP A 303 -9.74 -4.46 16.73
CA ASP A 303 -9.29 -5.85 16.59
C ASP A 303 -7.78 -6.03 16.82
N GLN A 304 -7.19 -5.22 17.70
CA GLN A 304 -5.76 -5.33 17.96
C GLN A 304 -5.51 -6.02 19.30
N ASP A 305 -4.49 -6.88 19.30
CA ASP A 305 -4.04 -7.58 20.50
C ASP A 305 -3.71 -6.57 21.60
N LEU A 306 -4.17 -6.85 22.80
CA LEU A 306 -3.79 -6.08 23.97
C LEU A 306 -2.33 -6.43 24.31
N ILE A 307 -1.53 -5.41 24.46
CA ILE A 307 -0.15 -5.54 24.93
C ILE A 307 -0.01 -4.87 26.29
N VAL A 308 0.92 -5.37 27.09
CA VAL A 308 1.29 -4.72 28.33
C VAL A 308 2.61 -4.00 28.15
N GLU A 309 2.61 -2.68 28.29
CA GLU A 309 3.83 -1.89 28.36
C GLU A 309 4.30 -1.80 29.79
N ALA A 310 5.42 -2.44 30.08
CA ALA A 310 6.00 -2.48 31.41
C ALA A 310 7.26 -1.63 31.50
N GLN A 311 7.42 -0.95 32.64
CA GLN A 311 8.58 -0.13 32.95
C GLN A 311 9.60 -0.96 33.70
N VAL A 312 10.64 -1.38 33.01
CA VAL A 312 11.72 -2.23 33.55
C VAL A 312 12.88 -1.35 33.99
N ARG A 313 13.42 -1.63 35.19
CA ARG A 313 14.59 -0.90 35.67
C ARG A 313 15.82 -1.20 34.83
N PRO A 314 16.76 -0.26 34.68
CA PRO A 314 17.97 -0.46 33.88
C PRO A 314 18.82 -1.67 34.35
N GLU A 315 18.82 -1.97 35.65
CA GLU A 315 19.56 -3.09 36.22
C GLU A 315 18.96 -4.47 35.85
N ASP A 316 17.68 -4.52 35.49
CA ASP A 316 16.94 -5.73 35.15
C ASP A 316 16.79 -5.93 33.65
N ALA A 317 17.04 -4.88 32.86
CA ALA A 317 16.81 -4.88 31.40
C ALA A 317 17.74 -5.86 30.66
N ASP A 318 18.97 -6.07 31.16
CA ASP A 318 19.95 -6.99 30.57
C ASP A 318 19.55 -8.48 30.73
N ASP A 319 18.69 -8.79 31.66
CA ASP A 319 18.20 -10.15 31.94
C ASP A 319 16.96 -10.51 31.07
N LEU A 320 16.39 -9.54 30.37
CA LEU A 320 15.23 -9.74 29.48
C LEU A 320 15.67 -10.08 28.05
N ARG A 321 14.90 -10.94 27.40
CA ARG A 321 15.10 -11.30 25.99
C ARG A 321 13.75 -11.38 25.26
N VAL A 322 13.76 -10.98 24.00
CA VAL A 322 12.60 -11.15 23.11
C VAL A 322 12.27 -12.65 22.99
N GLY A 323 10.98 -12.98 23.06
CA GLY A 323 10.46 -14.34 23.07
C GLY A 323 10.44 -15.02 24.43
N GLN A 324 10.90 -14.35 25.51
CA GLN A 324 10.87 -14.89 26.87
C GLN A 324 9.43 -14.91 27.39
N ARG A 325 9.05 -16.03 28.02
CA ARG A 325 7.73 -16.17 28.66
C ARG A 325 7.62 -15.19 29.83
N SER A 326 6.47 -14.60 29.98
CA SER A 326 6.14 -13.66 31.05
C SER A 326 4.75 -13.95 31.62
N GLU A 327 4.57 -13.69 32.89
CA GLU A 327 3.28 -13.76 33.57
C GLU A 327 2.78 -12.33 33.79
N VAL A 328 1.56 -12.04 33.37
CA VAL A 328 0.94 -10.73 33.54
C VAL A 328 -0.17 -10.81 34.57
N ARG A 329 -0.09 -9.96 35.57
CA ARG A 329 -1.09 -9.81 36.60
C ARG A 329 -1.78 -8.45 36.46
N ILE A 330 -3.08 -8.43 36.26
CA ILE A 330 -3.86 -7.18 36.21
C ILE A 330 -4.13 -6.75 37.66
N THR A 331 -3.55 -5.63 38.09
CA THR A 331 -3.64 -5.14 39.48
C THR A 331 -4.87 -4.27 39.75
N ALA A 332 -5.62 -3.91 38.68
CA ALA A 332 -6.86 -3.13 38.78
C ALA A 332 -7.98 -3.86 39.52
N PHE A 333 -7.93 -5.19 39.57
CA PHE A 333 -8.98 -5.99 40.16
C PHE A 333 -8.56 -6.52 41.53
N SER A 334 -9.27 -6.14 42.58
CA SER A 334 -8.98 -6.53 43.96
C SER A 334 -9.57 -7.91 44.30
N GLY A 335 -8.89 -8.98 43.91
CA GLY A 335 -9.31 -10.34 44.22
C GLY A 335 -8.14 -11.30 44.47
N ARG A 336 -8.21 -12.14 45.51
CA ARG A 336 -7.15 -13.11 45.84
C ARG A 336 -7.02 -14.28 44.86
N SER A 337 -7.85 -14.37 43.83
CA SER A 337 -7.94 -15.52 42.90
C SER A 337 -8.00 -15.10 41.46
N MET A 338 -7.42 -13.95 41.08
CA MET A 338 -7.35 -13.58 39.68
C MET A 338 -6.35 -14.49 38.95
N PRO A 339 -6.74 -15.08 37.81
CA PRO A 339 -5.83 -15.86 37.00
C PRO A 339 -4.71 -14.98 36.44
N LEU A 340 -3.52 -15.55 36.35
CA LEU A 340 -2.39 -14.93 35.66
C LEU A 340 -2.60 -15.12 34.15
N LEU A 341 -2.23 -14.11 33.35
CA LEU A 341 -2.20 -14.18 31.92
C LEU A 341 -0.80 -14.58 31.45
N ASP A 342 -0.71 -15.59 30.63
CA ASP A 342 0.53 -15.98 29.99
C ASP A 342 0.81 -15.04 28.81
N GLY A 343 2.00 -14.48 28.78
CA GLY A 343 2.46 -13.61 27.70
C GLY A 343 3.90 -13.87 27.31
N ALA A 344 4.34 -13.21 26.27
CA ALA A 344 5.73 -13.26 25.81
C ALA A 344 6.29 -11.86 25.60
N VAL A 345 7.58 -11.67 25.90
CA VAL A 345 8.27 -10.42 25.62
C VAL A 345 8.41 -10.24 24.11
N GLN A 346 7.61 -9.34 23.52
CA GLN A 346 7.63 -9.04 22.10
C GLN A 346 8.78 -8.11 21.73
N ARG A 347 9.01 -7.08 22.55
CA ARG A 347 10.00 -6.04 22.27
C ARG A 347 10.48 -5.38 23.55
N ILE A 348 11.74 -4.98 23.54
CA ILE A 348 12.35 -4.15 24.58
C ILE A 348 12.86 -2.89 23.90
N SER A 349 12.64 -1.71 24.50
CA SER A 349 13.13 -0.44 23.93
C SER A 349 14.66 -0.45 23.85
N ALA A 350 15.19 0.07 22.74
CA ALA A 350 16.64 0.15 22.54
C ALA A 350 17.29 1.27 23.37
N ASP A 351 16.49 2.25 23.80
CA ASP A 351 16.95 3.39 24.59
C ASP A 351 16.16 3.47 25.91
N ARG A 352 16.77 4.16 26.89
CA ARG A 352 16.16 4.41 28.20
C ARG A 352 15.27 5.63 28.16
N PHE A 353 14.15 5.55 28.83
CA PHE A 353 13.26 6.67 29.10
C PHE A 353 13.52 7.18 30.51
N VAL A 354 13.16 8.42 30.78
CA VAL A 354 13.26 9.05 32.10
C VAL A 354 11.88 9.55 32.49
N ASP A 355 11.38 9.15 33.62
CA ASP A 355 10.15 9.65 34.18
C ASP A 355 10.35 11.10 34.66
N GLU A 356 9.62 12.05 34.07
CA GLU A 356 9.75 13.48 34.34
C GLU A 356 9.43 13.86 35.81
N ARG A 357 8.64 13.07 36.49
CA ARG A 357 8.25 13.34 37.90
C ARG A 357 9.24 12.78 38.91
N SER A 358 9.72 11.57 38.68
CA SER A 358 10.62 10.88 39.62
C SER A 358 12.09 11.00 39.25
N GLY A 359 12.41 11.36 37.98
CA GLY A 359 13.76 11.35 37.44
C GLY A 359 14.34 9.95 37.25
N ALA A 360 13.55 8.89 37.47
CA ALA A 360 13.99 7.51 37.37
C ALA A 360 14.11 7.09 35.89
N ALA A 361 15.22 6.44 35.56
CA ALA A 361 15.40 5.86 34.23
C ALA A 361 14.75 4.47 34.16
N TYR A 362 14.10 4.14 33.03
CA TYR A 362 13.50 2.83 32.80
C TYR A 362 13.56 2.46 31.30
N PHE A 363 13.43 1.17 31.02
CA PHE A 363 13.23 0.62 29.69
C PHE A 363 11.76 0.19 29.55
N ILE A 364 11.22 0.29 28.33
CA ILE A 364 9.87 -0.19 28.04
C ILE A 364 9.97 -1.60 27.45
N ALA A 365 9.39 -2.57 28.17
CA ALA A 365 9.18 -3.91 27.65
C ALA A 365 7.72 -4.05 27.21
N ARG A 366 7.50 -4.49 25.96
CA ARG A 366 6.17 -4.82 25.44
C ARG A 366 5.97 -6.31 25.53
N ILE A 367 4.91 -6.70 26.22
CA ILE A 367 4.49 -8.08 26.41
C ILE A 367 3.22 -8.29 25.61
N GLU A 368 3.28 -9.23 24.70
CA GLU A 368 2.13 -9.69 23.91
C GLU A 368 1.41 -10.78 24.68
N VAL A 369 0.10 -10.62 24.83
CA VAL A 369 -0.81 -11.63 25.40
C VAL A 369 -1.68 -12.13 24.27
N SER A 370 -1.72 -13.45 24.03
CA SER A 370 -2.50 -13.99 22.92
C SER A 370 -4.00 -13.74 23.09
N ALA A 371 -4.72 -13.59 21.98
CA ALA A 371 -6.17 -13.41 21.98
C ALA A 371 -6.91 -14.61 22.63
N GLU A 372 -6.31 -15.80 22.58
CA GLU A 372 -6.84 -17.01 23.20
C GLU A 372 -6.75 -16.94 24.73
N GLU A 373 -5.60 -16.52 25.24
CA GLU A 373 -5.37 -16.32 26.67
C GLU A 373 -6.27 -15.22 27.28
N LEU A 374 -6.51 -14.16 26.50
CA LEU A 374 -7.43 -13.08 26.88
C LEU A 374 -8.88 -13.59 27.01
N ARG A 375 -9.34 -14.39 26.06
CA ARG A 375 -10.69 -15.00 26.11
C ARG A 375 -10.83 -15.96 27.30
N GLU A 376 -9.84 -16.83 27.50
CA GLU A 376 -9.83 -17.73 28.65
C GLU A 376 -9.80 -16.97 29.99
N PHE A 377 -9.11 -15.84 30.04
CA PHE A 377 -9.10 -14.97 31.22
C PHE A 377 -10.47 -14.37 31.48
N GLU A 378 -11.14 -13.85 30.46
CA GLU A 378 -12.49 -13.28 30.57
C GLU A 378 -13.51 -14.35 31.02
N GLU A 379 -13.44 -15.56 30.45
CA GLU A 379 -14.29 -16.68 30.84
C GLU A 379 -14.06 -17.12 32.30
N ARG A 380 -12.80 -17.17 32.74
CA ARG A 380 -12.43 -17.56 34.11
C ARG A 380 -12.72 -16.49 35.17
N SER A 381 -12.67 -15.21 34.77
CA SER A 381 -12.83 -14.07 35.68
C SER A 381 -14.29 -13.65 35.88
N GLY A 382 -15.23 -14.14 35.05
CA GLY A 382 -16.67 -13.81 35.12
C GLY A 382 -17.07 -12.65 34.21
N ALA A 383 -18.35 -12.58 33.88
CA ALA A 383 -18.92 -11.74 32.81
C ALA A 383 -18.75 -10.20 33.00
N ASP A 384 -18.28 -9.74 34.15
CA ASP A 384 -18.12 -8.30 34.48
C ASP A 384 -16.68 -7.77 34.27
N VAL A 385 -15.72 -8.61 33.91
CA VAL A 385 -14.31 -8.22 33.79
C VAL A 385 -13.93 -8.09 32.32
N ARG A 386 -14.01 -6.88 31.77
CA ARG A 386 -13.47 -6.57 30.44
C ARG A 386 -12.11 -5.92 30.57
N LEU A 387 -11.13 -6.46 29.85
CA LEU A 387 -9.82 -5.85 29.77
C LEU A 387 -9.93 -4.59 28.89
N SER A 388 -9.69 -3.45 29.50
CA SER A 388 -9.73 -2.16 28.83
C SER A 388 -8.33 -1.53 28.80
N PRO A 389 -7.96 -0.81 27.76
CA PRO A 389 -6.73 -0.02 27.76
C PRO A 389 -6.68 0.93 28.96
N GLY A 390 -5.49 1.12 29.52
CA GLY A 390 -5.27 1.97 30.71
C GLY A 390 -5.30 1.23 32.04
N LEU A 391 -5.65 -0.07 32.07
CA LEU A 391 -5.61 -0.85 33.33
C LEU A 391 -4.17 -1.06 33.79
N PRO A 392 -3.89 -0.83 35.09
CA PRO A 392 -2.57 -1.13 35.64
C PRO A 392 -2.35 -2.63 35.72
N ALA A 393 -1.16 -3.05 35.32
CA ALA A 393 -0.71 -4.42 35.34
C ALA A 393 0.67 -4.53 35.99
N GLU A 394 1.02 -5.71 36.43
CA GLU A 394 2.35 -6.08 36.89
C GLU A 394 2.83 -7.28 36.10
N ILE A 395 4.02 -7.20 35.55
CA ILE A 395 4.62 -8.34 34.85
C ILE A 395 5.67 -9.02 35.69
N VAL A 396 5.71 -10.33 35.58
CA VAL A 396 6.77 -11.15 36.14
C VAL A 396 7.42 -11.94 35.03
N VAL A 397 8.66 -11.63 34.72
CA VAL A 397 9.44 -12.36 33.73
C VAL A 397 10.41 -13.28 34.44
N PRO A 398 10.22 -14.62 34.42
CA PRO A 398 11.16 -15.54 35.04
C PRO A 398 12.52 -15.43 34.34
N THR A 399 13.55 -15.15 35.12
CA THR A 399 14.93 -15.10 34.64
C THR A 399 15.67 -16.40 34.94
N ARG A 400 16.98 -16.41 34.81
CA ARG A 400 17.79 -17.59 35.06
C ARG A 400 17.68 -18.03 36.53
N LYS A 401 17.49 -19.33 36.76
CA LYS A 401 17.55 -19.92 38.10
C LYS A 401 18.93 -19.65 38.70
N ARG A 402 18.97 -18.99 39.83
CA ARG A 402 20.18 -18.73 40.60
C ARG A 402 20.17 -19.63 41.82
N THR A 403 21.34 -20.09 42.26
CA THR A 403 21.41 -20.87 43.50
C THR A 403 21.47 -19.94 44.71
N ALA A 404 20.99 -20.40 45.86
CA ALA A 404 21.06 -19.66 47.13
C ALA A 404 22.49 -19.21 47.46
N LEU A 405 23.50 -20.00 47.09
CA LEU A 405 24.91 -19.66 47.28
C LEU A 405 25.34 -18.51 46.34
N GLN A 406 24.89 -18.50 45.07
CA GLN A 406 25.18 -17.40 44.15
C GLN A 406 24.60 -16.07 44.64
N TYR A 407 23.38 -16.10 45.16
CA TYR A 407 22.74 -14.91 45.76
C TYR A 407 23.50 -14.33 46.95
N LEU A 408 24.08 -15.21 47.78
CA LEU A 408 24.84 -14.80 48.97
C LEU A 408 26.25 -14.26 48.61
N VAL A 409 26.88 -14.78 47.56
CA VAL A 409 28.26 -14.45 47.16
C VAL A 409 28.36 -13.30 46.20
N GLU A 410 27.30 -13.03 45.41
CA GLU A 410 27.26 -11.98 44.35
C GLU A 410 27.58 -10.56 44.89
N PRO A 411 27.02 -10.09 46.05
CA PRO A 411 27.37 -8.78 46.59
C PRO A 411 28.83 -8.70 47.04
N LEU A 412 29.39 -9.82 47.54
CA LEU A 412 30.80 -9.89 47.95
C LEU A 412 31.72 -9.80 46.75
N ASN A 413 31.39 -10.49 45.65
CA ASN A 413 32.16 -10.45 44.41
C ASN A 413 32.16 -9.07 43.78
N GLN A 414 30.99 -8.38 43.78
CA GLN A 414 30.88 -7.02 43.25
C GLN A 414 31.72 -6.00 44.06
N THR A 415 31.77 -6.16 45.38
CA THR A 415 32.55 -5.29 46.27
C THR A 415 34.06 -5.51 46.09
N ILE A 416 34.49 -6.77 45.95
CA ILE A 416 35.87 -7.14 45.71
C ILE A 416 36.35 -6.61 44.34
N TRP A 417 35.56 -6.79 43.27
CA TRP A 417 35.91 -6.28 41.92
C TRP A 417 35.99 -4.76 41.85
N ARG A 418 35.14 -4.03 42.61
CA ARG A 418 35.23 -2.56 42.68
C ARG A 418 36.48 -2.11 43.45
N GLY A 419 36.88 -2.86 44.48
CA GLY A 419 38.09 -2.56 45.25
C GLY A 419 39.40 -2.76 44.47
N PHE A 420 39.47 -3.74 43.56
CA PHE A 420 40.65 -3.99 42.73
C PHE A 420 40.78 -3.13 41.47
N ARG A 421 39.76 -2.31 41.17
CA ARG A 421 39.75 -1.45 39.97
C ARG A 421 39.99 0.04 40.25
N GLN A 422 40.30 0.39 41.49
CA GLN A 422 40.79 1.73 41.88
C GLN A 422 42.32 1.71 41.97
N ASN A 423 42.97 1.63 40.80
CA ASN A 423 44.32 2.10 40.57
C ASN A 423 44.45 2.53 39.13
#